data_41e897dc6bfc516b47d825df741999dc
#
_entry.id   41e897dc6bfc516b47d825df741999dc
#
_cell.length_a   1.000
_cell.length_b   1.000
_cell.length_c   1.000
_cell.angle_alpha   90.00
_cell.angle_beta   90.00
_cell.angle_gamma   90.00
#
_symmetry.space_group_name_H-M   'P 1'
#
loop_
_entity.id
_entity.type
_entity.pdbx_description
1 polymer ?
#
loop_
_entity_poly.entity_id
_entity_poly.type
_entity_poly.pdbx_seq_one_letter_code
_entity_poly.pdbx_strand_id
1 'polypeptide(L)'
;IGGVDHDHGAHAFVFGPDGKLYFNVGNSGGQLKTADGKKFIVDKAGNEVNGRGKPYRQGLVFRCNLDGSEVETLGFNFRNNFEVTVDSFGTIWQSDNDDDGNRGVRINFVMEFGNYGYTDELTGRGWRTKRTNQEKDVPSMHWYQNDPGVIPNLLQTGQGSPTGIAIYEGDLLPRVFQGQMMHCDAGPRIVRAYPVEKNGAGYTGKTVSMLESKDPWYRPSDVCTAPDGSVFVADWHDGHVGGHHMTDHKPGQMTGRIYRLTPKGGSGKYTLPKNRSASSMLASPNMDERYIAWQQLNAVGAKAEGTLAKLWQGDDQRLRARALHLLARIDGLEKKYIGAALGD
;
A
#
# COMPACT_ATOMS: atom_id res chain seq x y z
N ILE A 1 -1.71 -19.12 2.44
CA ILE A 1 -1.27 -18.50 1.18
C ILE A 1 -0.48 -19.55 0.43
N GLY A 2 -0.83 -19.81 -0.81
CA GLY A 2 -0.13 -20.77 -1.67
C GLY A 2 0.21 -20.11 -3.00
N GLY A 3 1.27 -20.59 -3.63
CA GLY A 3 1.71 -20.19 -4.96
C GLY A 3 2.96 -20.97 -5.32
N VAL A 4 3.22 -21.07 -6.60
CA VAL A 4 4.41 -21.78 -7.13
C VAL A 4 5.47 -20.80 -7.65
N ASP A 5 5.10 -19.56 -7.82
CA ASP A 5 5.96 -18.48 -8.30
C ASP A 5 6.32 -17.60 -7.12
N HIS A 6 7.59 -17.56 -6.77
CA HIS A 6 8.09 -16.81 -5.63
C HIS A 6 7.95 -15.29 -5.80
N ASP A 7 7.84 -14.81 -7.04
CA ASP A 7 7.72 -13.39 -7.35
C ASP A 7 6.27 -12.87 -7.24
N HIS A 8 5.29 -13.75 -7.29
CA HIS A 8 3.86 -13.41 -7.33
C HIS A 8 3.11 -13.94 -6.10
N GLY A 9 3.81 -14.07 -4.98
CA GLY A 9 3.27 -14.55 -3.71
C GLY A 9 2.59 -13.49 -2.88
N ALA A 10 2.70 -13.63 -1.55
CA ALA A 10 2.26 -12.62 -0.60
C ALA A 10 3.32 -11.52 -0.48
N HIS A 11 2.86 -10.29 -0.53
CA HIS A 11 3.69 -9.11 -0.38
C HIS A 11 3.13 -8.22 0.72
N ALA A 12 4.01 -7.52 1.40
CA ALA A 12 3.83 -6.48 2.39
C ALA A 12 2.65 -6.67 3.36
N PHE A 13 2.89 -6.37 4.59
CA PHE A 13 1.89 -6.35 5.65
C PHE A 13 1.97 -4.99 6.32
N VAL A 14 0.89 -4.20 6.27
CA VAL A 14 0.84 -2.87 6.87
C VAL A 14 -0.35 -2.72 7.80
N PHE A 15 -0.21 -1.87 8.81
CA PHE A 15 -1.29 -1.57 9.74
C PHE A 15 -2.10 -0.37 9.24
N GLY A 16 -3.42 -0.53 9.19
CA GLY A 16 -4.32 0.57 8.88
C GLY A 16 -4.66 1.43 10.11
N PRO A 17 -5.20 2.63 9.87
CA PRO A 17 -5.64 3.51 10.94
C PRO A 17 -6.83 2.96 11.74
N ASP A 18 -7.52 1.97 11.20
CA ASP A 18 -8.58 1.18 11.83
C ASP A 18 -8.06 0.03 12.70
N GLY A 19 -6.75 -0.13 12.82
CA GLY A 19 -6.10 -1.18 13.60
C GLY A 19 -6.11 -2.57 12.96
N LYS A 20 -6.53 -2.67 11.70
CA LYS A 20 -6.50 -3.91 10.94
C LYS A 20 -5.17 -4.09 10.21
N LEU A 21 -4.90 -5.32 9.83
CA LEU A 21 -3.77 -5.70 8.99
C LEU A 21 -4.21 -5.69 7.52
N TYR A 22 -3.48 -4.99 6.68
CA TYR A 22 -3.66 -4.94 5.24
C TYR A 22 -2.51 -5.68 4.56
N PHE A 23 -2.82 -6.44 3.52
CA PHE A 23 -1.82 -7.15 2.74
C PHE A 23 -2.36 -7.49 1.34
N ASN A 24 -1.47 -7.89 0.46
CA ASN A 24 -1.85 -8.31 -0.87
C ASN A 24 -1.12 -9.58 -1.31
N VAL A 25 -1.61 -10.17 -2.37
CA VAL A 25 -1.01 -11.34 -3.02
C VAL A 25 -1.07 -11.16 -4.53
N GLY A 26 0.00 -11.53 -5.20
CA GLY A 26 0.04 -11.61 -6.65
C GLY A 26 -0.79 -12.78 -7.19
N ASN A 27 -0.94 -12.87 -8.49
CA ASN A 27 -1.84 -13.84 -9.14
C ASN A 27 -1.44 -15.32 -8.96
N SER A 28 -0.18 -15.62 -8.66
CA SER A 28 0.23 -16.98 -8.30
C SER A 28 -0.10 -17.34 -6.85
N GLY A 29 -0.24 -16.33 -5.97
CA GLY A 29 -0.59 -16.47 -4.56
C GLY A 29 -2.06 -16.17 -4.22
N GLY A 30 -2.90 -15.93 -5.21
CA GLY A 30 -4.27 -15.43 -5.07
C GLY A 30 -5.25 -16.38 -4.36
N GLN A 31 -4.81 -17.06 -3.29
CA GLN A 31 -5.61 -18.00 -2.53
C GLN A 31 -5.34 -17.86 -1.04
N LEU A 32 -6.38 -17.76 -0.23
CA LEU A 32 -6.27 -17.91 1.22
C LEU A 32 -6.94 -19.21 1.65
N LYS A 33 -6.18 -20.02 2.39
CA LYS A 33 -6.68 -21.30 2.92
C LYS A 33 -6.56 -21.34 4.44
N THR A 34 -7.35 -22.22 5.04
CA THR A 34 -7.22 -22.60 6.44
C THR A 34 -5.79 -23.08 6.74
N ALA A 35 -5.38 -23.04 8.01
CA ALA A 35 -4.02 -23.40 8.41
C ALA A 35 -3.62 -24.83 8.00
N ASP A 36 -4.60 -25.77 7.91
CA ASP A 36 -4.39 -27.12 7.43
C ASP A 36 -4.34 -27.25 5.90
N GLY A 37 -4.54 -26.14 5.17
CA GLY A 37 -4.49 -26.06 3.71
C GLY A 37 -5.66 -26.70 2.97
N LYS A 38 -6.68 -27.21 3.68
CA LYS A 38 -7.74 -28.04 3.09
C LYS A 38 -8.88 -27.24 2.47
N LYS A 39 -9.24 -26.09 3.04
CA LYS A 39 -10.39 -25.29 2.61
C LYS A 39 -9.95 -23.87 2.30
N PHE A 40 -10.64 -23.24 1.35
CA PHE A 40 -10.51 -21.79 1.18
C PHE A 40 -11.13 -21.05 2.38
N ILE A 41 -10.54 -19.92 2.73
CA ILE A 41 -11.17 -18.97 3.66
C ILE A 41 -12.38 -18.37 2.96
N VAL A 42 -13.47 -18.24 3.69
CA VAL A 42 -14.65 -17.47 3.28
C VAL A 42 -14.53 -16.09 3.91
N ASP A 43 -14.57 -15.05 3.09
CA ASP A 43 -14.46 -13.68 3.57
C ASP A 43 -15.79 -13.14 4.12
N LYS A 44 -15.79 -11.92 4.64
CA LYS A 44 -16.99 -11.28 5.21
C LYS A 44 -18.13 -11.07 4.21
N ALA A 45 -17.85 -11.03 2.93
CA ALA A 45 -18.86 -10.97 1.86
C ALA A 45 -19.48 -12.36 1.56
N GLY A 46 -18.99 -13.41 2.20
CA GLY A 46 -19.48 -14.77 2.01
C GLY A 46 -18.89 -15.51 0.81
N ASN A 47 -17.79 -15.01 0.24
CA ASN A 47 -17.15 -15.60 -0.92
C ASN A 47 -15.89 -16.39 -0.53
N GLU A 48 -15.63 -17.49 -1.23
CA GLU A 48 -14.34 -18.17 -1.13
C GLU A 48 -13.22 -17.28 -1.69
N VAL A 49 -12.13 -17.14 -0.92
CA VAL A 49 -10.95 -16.39 -1.34
C VAL A 49 -10.08 -17.26 -2.24
N ASN A 50 -10.45 -17.27 -3.52
CA ASN A 50 -9.81 -18.07 -4.56
C ASN A 50 -9.59 -17.23 -5.83
N GLY A 51 -8.37 -16.79 -6.07
CA GLY A 51 -8.00 -15.98 -7.24
C GLY A 51 -8.13 -16.71 -8.61
N ARG A 52 -8.53 -17.96 -8.61
CA ARG A 52 -8.90 -18.75 -9.81
C ARG A 52 -10.39 -19.03 -9.90
N GLY A 53 -11.18 -18.46 -8.99
CA GLY A 53 -12.62 -18.65 -8.84
C GLY A 53 -13.45 -17.46 -9.30
N LYS A 54 -14.63 -17.37 -8.72
CA LYS A 54 -15.57 -16.22 -8.81
C LYS A 54 -16.11 -15.93 -7.42
N PRO A 55 -16.33 -14.67 -7.07
CA PRO A 55 -16.15 -13.47 -7.91
C PRO A 55 -14.68 -13.08 -8.08
N TYR A 56 -13.78 -13.57 -7.24
CA TYR A 56 -12.38 -13.16 -7.20
C TYR A 56 -11.54 -13.90 -8.24
N ARG A 57 -10.57 -13.20 -8.79
CA ARG A 57 -9.58 -13.77 -9.71
C ARG A 57 -8.26 -13.02 -9.63
N GLN A 58 -7.18 -13.70 -9.99
CA GLN A 58 -5.83 -13.17 -10.10
C GLN A 58 -5.29 -12.63 -8.77
N GLY A 59 -4.49 -11.56 -8.77
CA GLY A 59 -3.98 -10.92 -7.56
C GLY A 59 -5.08 -10.23 -6.76
N LEU A 60 -4.93 -10.22 -5.44
CA LEU A 60 -5.96 -9.79 -4.48
C LEU A 60 -5.38 -8.87 -3.42
N VAL A 61 -6.21 -7.99 -2.87
CA VAL A 61 -5.90 -7.13 -1.72
C VAL A 61 -6.86 -7.42 -0.59
N PHE A 62 -6.35 -7.45 0.62
CA PHE A 62 -7.09 -7.85 1.81
C PHE A 62 -6.93 -6.88 2.96
N ARG A 63 -7.90 -6.92 3.86
CA ARG A 63 -7.73 -6.50 5.24
C ARG A 63 -8.32 -7.56 6.19
N CYS A 64 -7.75 -7.71 7.39
CA CYS A 64 -8.27 -8.63 8.39
C CYS A 64 -7.93 -8.13 9.80
N ASN A 65 -8.50 -8.76 10.82
CA ASN A 65 -8.03 -8.60 12.18
C ASN A 65 -6.62 -9.21 12.34
N LEU A 66 -5.90 -8.81 13.39
CA LEU A 66 -4.52 -9.28 13.63
C LEU A 66 -4.41 -10.79 13.88
N ASP A 67 -5.47 -11.41 14.34
CA ASP A 67 -5.56 -12.87 14.52
C ASP A 67 -5.93 -13.63 13.24
N GLY A 68 -6.06 -12.90 12.11
CA GLY A 68 -6.46 -13.44 10.82
C GLY A 68 -7.96 -13.66 10.66
N SER A 69 -8.78 -13.27 11.63
CA SER A 69 -10.23 -13.32 11.52
C SER A 69 -10.78 -12.16 10.70
N GLU A 70 -12.06 -12.23 10.33
CA GLU A 70 -12.79 -11.20 9.58
C GLU A 70 -12.06 -10.74 8.30
N VAL A 71 -11.61 -11.68 7.50
CA VAL A 71 -10.97 -11.38 6.21
C VAL A 71 -11.98 -10.67 5.28
N GLU A 72 -11.54 -9.57 4.72
CA GLU A 72 -12.26 -8.81 3.70
C GLU A 72 -11.41 -8.74 2.44
N THR A 73 -11.96 -9.11 1.30
CA THR A 73 -11.30 -8.94 -0.02
C THR A 73 -11.65 -7.57 -0.56
N LEU A 74 -10.68 -6.66 -0.63
CA LEU A 74 -10.89 -5.25 -0.98
C LEU A 74 -10.82 -4.98 -2.47
N GLY A 75 -10.01 -5.75 -3.20
CA GLY A 75 -9.85 -5.60 -4.64
C GLY A 75 -9.30 -6.87 -5.26
N PHE A 76 -9.54 -7.05 -6.55
CA PHE A 76 -9.17 -8.27 -7.26
C PHE A 76 -8.79 -8.01 -8.72
N ASN A 77 -8.28 -9.04 -9.38
CA ASN A 77 -7.87 -9.02 -10.77
C ASN A 77 -6.64 -8.13 -11.04
N PHE A 78 -5.69 -8.18 -10.10
CA PHE A 78 -4.34 -7.66 -10.27
C PHE A 78 -3.42 -8.73 -10.84
N ARG A 79 -2.26 -8.36 -11.34
CA ARG A 79 -1.23 -9.33 -11.77
C ARG A 79 -0.26 -9.64 -10.63
N ASN A 80 0.65 -8.74 -10.37
CA ASN A 80 1.65 -8.86 -9.30
C ASN A 80 1.69 -7.57 -8.51
N ASN A 81 0.58 -7.29 -7.83
CA ASN A 81 0.47 -6.18 -6.90
C ASN A 81 1.46 -6.41 -5.76
N PHE A 82 2.47 -5.55 -5.67
CA PHE A 82 3.61 -5.83 -4.82
C PHE A 82 3.37 -5.36 -3.39
N GLU A 83 3.19 -4.09 -3.15
CA GLU A 83 2.95 -3.57 -1.81
C GLU A 83 1.68 -2.72 -1.75
N VAL A 84 0.98 -2.81 -0.64
CA VAL A 84 -0.18 -1.99 -0.28
C VAL A 84 0.19 -1.01 0.81
N THR A 85 -0.34 0.21 0.75
CA THR A 85 -0.22 1.20 1.83
C THR A 85 -1.55 1.88 2.08
N VAL A 86 -1.76 2.36 3.32
CA VAL A 86 -3.01 2.98 3.77
C VAL A 86 -2.68 4.29 4.47
N ASP A 87 -3.34 5.37 4.07
CA ASP A 87 -3.18 6.67 4.72
C ASP A 87 -4.01 6.79 6.00
N SER A 88 -3.86 7.90 6.72
CA SER A 88 -4.60 8.17 7.96
C SER A 88 -6.11 8.29 7.77
N PHE A 89 -6.59 8.49 6.55
CA PHE A 89 -8.01 8.57 6.21
C PHE A 89 -8.61 7.21 5.81
N GLY A 90 -7.75 6.18 5.68
CA GLY A 90 -8.17 4.86 5.21
C GLY A 90 -8.12 4.69 3.69
N THR A 91 -7.54 5.65 2.96
CA THR A 91 -7.35 5.52 1.50
C THR A 91 -6.24 4.52 1.21
N ILE A 92 -6.51 3.58 0.31
CA ILE A 92 -5.64 2.45 0.02
C ILE A 92 -4.98 2.66 -1.34
N TRP A 93 -3.66 2.44 -1.38
CA TRP A 93 -2.86 2.56 -2.58
C TRP A 93 -1.96 1.34 -2.73
N GLN A 94 -1.65 0.99 -3.98
CA GLN A 94 -0.65 -0.05 -4.26
C GLN A 94 -0.05 0.09 -5.65
N SER A 95 1.11 -0.54 -5.84
CA SER A 95 1.70 -0.80 -7.15
C SER A 95 1.25 -2.15 -7.70
N ASP A 96 1.30 -2.32 -9.02
CA ASP A 96 1.02 -3.58 -9.69
C ASP A 96 1.99 -3.77 -10.85
N ASN A 97 2.77 -4.84 -10.78
CA ASN A 97 3.83 -5.11 -11.74
C ASN A 97 3.32 -5.84 -12.98
N ASP A 98 3.66 -5.31 -14.14
CA ASP A 98 3.59 -6.02 -15.40
C ASP A 98 4.66 -5.47 -16.36
N ASP A 99 5.90 -5.88 -16.16
CA ASP A 99 7.04 -5.45 -16.97
C ASP A 99 7.65 -6.60 -17.80
N ASP A 100 6.82 -7.45 -18.37
CA ASP A 100 7.25 -8.48 -19.33
C ASP A 100 7.63 -7.88 -20.70
N GLY A 101 8.32 -6.72 -20.68
CA GLY A 101 8.68 -5.94 -21.86
C GLY A 101 7.56 -5.02 -22.36
N ASN A 102 6.45 -4.92 -21.68
CA ASN A 102 5.27 -4.13 -22.07
C ASN A 102 5.22 -2.73 -21.45
N ARG A 103 6.00 -2.45 -20.39
CA ARG A 103 6.04 -1.18 -19.65
C ARG A 103 4.72 -0.81 -18.99
N GLY A 104 3.95 -1.81 -18.56
CA GLY A 104 2.61 -1.66 -18.01
C GLY A 104 2.53 -1.45 -16.51
N VAL A 105 3.65 -1.36 -15.78
CA VAL A 105 3.64 -1.10 -14.32
C VAL A 105 2.76 0.09 -13.98
N ARG A 106 1.88 -0.09 -13.00
CA ARG A 106 0.87 0.90 -12.62
C ARG A 106 0.82 1.15 -11.12
N ILE A 107 0.29 2.31 -10.75
CA ILE A 107 -0.15 2.64 -9.39
C ILE A 107 -1.67 2.71 -9.38
N ASN A 108 -2.27 2.15 -8.34
CA ASN A 108 -3.72 2.09 -8.19
C ASN A 108 -4.18 2.74 -6.88
N PHE A 109 -5.27 3.48 -6.96
CA PHE A 109 -6.19 3.67 -5.85
C PHE A 109 -7.02 2.40 -5.70
N VAL A 110 -6.99 1.78 -4.52
CA VAL A 110 -7.76 0.56 -4.26
C VAL A 110 -9.13 0.93 -3.72
N MET A 111 -10.12 0.86 -4.58
CA MET A 111 -11.52 1.00 -4.23
C MET A 111 -12.05 -0.36 -3.75
N GLU A 112 -12.77 -0.38 -2.64
CA GLU A 112 -13.35 -1.61 -2.11
C GLU A 112 -14.25 -2.31 -3.15
N PHE A 113 -14.07 -3.62 -3.28
CA PHE A 113 -14.73 -4.49 -4.28
C PHE A 113 -14.35 -4.18 -5.73
N GLY A 114 -13.28 -3.44 -5.98
CA GLY A 114 -12.82 -3.06 -7.31
C GLY A 114 -12.25 -4.22 -8.13
N ASN A 115 -12.60 -4.25 -9.43
CA ASN A 115 -11.98 -5.08 -10.44
C ASN A 115 -10.90 -4.28 -11.16
N TYR A 116 -9.65 -4.80 -11.19
CA TYR A 116 -8.49 -4.09 -11.73
C TYR A 116 -8.02 -4.60 -13.10
N GLY A 117 -8.79 -5.50 -13.71
CA GLY A 117 -8.74 -5.77 -15.14
C GLY A 117 -7.48 -6.42 -15.69
N TYR A 118 -6.72 -7.19 -14.91
CA TYR A 118 -5.59 -7.93 -15.48
C TYR A 118 -6.04 -9.02 -16.46
N THR A 119 -7.18 -9.62 -16.21
CA THR A 119 -7.83 -10.53 -17.15
C THR A 119 -9.26 -10.13 -17.40
N ASP A 120 -9.80 -10.52 -18.56
CA ASP A 120 -11.22 -10.37 -18.87
C ASP A 120 -12.09 -11.07 -17.81
N GLU A 121 -13.07 -10.35 -17.27
CA GLU A 121 -13.86 -10.85 -16.15
C GLU A 121 -14.73 -12.06 -16.51
N LEU A 122 -15.26 -12.11 -17.72
CA LEU A 122 -16.16 -13.16 -18.15
C LEU A 122 -15.42 -14.42 -18.60
N THR A 123 -14.36 -14.25 -19.37
CA THR A 123 -13.63 -15.35 -20.01
C THR A 123 -12.34 -15.74 -19.29
N GLY A 124 -11.80 -14.88 -18.44
CA GLY A 124 -10.49 -15.05 -17.80
C GLY A 124 -9.30 -14.93 -18.75
N ARG A 125 -9.50 -14.44 -19.98
CA ARG A 125 -8.46 -14.32 -20.99
C ARG A 125 -7.54 -13.13 -20.73
N GLY A 126 -6.26 -13.32 -21.07
CA GLY A 126 -5.26 -12.27 -20.94
C GLY A 126 -5.23 -11.29 -22.11
N TRP A 127 -4.45 -10.25 -21.99
CA TRP A 127 -4.35 -9.08 -22.88
C TRP A 127 -4.09 -9.36 -24.36
N ARG A 128 -3.46 -10.50 -24.70
CA ARG A 128 -3.21 -10.91 -26.11
C ARG A 128 -4.47 -11.32 -26.86
N THR A 129 -5.58 -11.51 -26.15
CA THR A 129 -6.84 -11.89 -26.79
C THR A 129 -7.52 -10.64 -27.34
N LYS A 130 -7.72 -10.65 -28.67
CA LYS A 130 -8.41 -9.54 -29.35
C LYS A 130 -9.83 -9.36 -28.83
N ARG A 131 -10.24 -8.13 -28.55
CA ARG A 131 -11.56 -7.74 -28.05
C ARG A 131 -12.03 -6.40 -28.63
N THR A 132 -13.32 -6.10 -28.46
CA THR A 132 -13.96 -4.94 -29.07
C THR A 132 -13.40 -3.61 -28.56
N ASN A 133 -13.21 -3.48 -27.25
CA ASN A 133 -12.77 -2.24 -26.60
C ASN A 133 -11.27 -2.23 -26.30
N GLN A 134 -10.48 -3.01 -27.03
CA GLN A 134 -9.06 -3.14 -26.76
C GLN A 134 -8.35 -1.78 -26.92
N GLU A 135 -7.51 -1.46 -25.98
CA GLU A 135 -6.63 -0.29 -25.99
C GLU A 135 -5.66 -0.38 -27.16
N LYS A 136 -5.13 0.77 -27.60
CA LYS A 136 -4.24 0.84 -28.79
C LYS A 136 -2.79 0.55 -28.45
N ASP A 137 -2.36 0.88 -27.24
CA ASP A 137 -0.97 0.73 -26.78
C ASP A 137 -0.83 -0.51 -25.89
N VAL A 138 0.27 -1.21 -26.04
CA VAL A 138 0.56 -2.47 -25.31
C VAL A 138 0.49 -2.31 -23.79
N PRO A 139 1.09 -1.26 -23.18
CA PRO A 139 0.97 -1.07 -21.72
C PRO A 139 -0.47 -1.04 -21.22
N SER A 140 -1.35 -0.34 -21.91
CA SER A 140 -2.76 -0.23 -21.51
C SER A 140 -3.56 -1.50 -21.77
N MET A 141 -3.21 -2.24 -22.84
CA MET A 141 -3.86 -3.53 -23.15
C MET A 141 -3.80 -4.54 -22.00
N HIS A 142 -2.76 -4.49 -21.18
CA HIS A 142 -2.57 -5.41 -20.05
C HIS A 142 -3.63 -5.25 -18.96
N TRP A 143 -4.34 -4.12 -18.93
CA TRP A 143 -5.16 -3.75 -17.78
C TRP A 143 -6.66 -3.65 -18.09
N TYR A 144 -7.09 -3.94 -19.29
CA TYR A 144 -8.51 -3.90 -19.69
C TYR A 144 -9.22 -2.60 -19.29
N GLN A 145 -8.53 -1.46 -19.42
CA GLN A 145 -9.00 -0.17 -18.88
C GLN A 145 -10.27 0.36 -19.54
N ASN A 146 -10.60 -0.08 -20.76
CA ASN A 146 -11.81 0.29 -21.47
C ASN A 146 -12.98 -0.65 -21.24
N ASP A 147 -12.80 -1.71 -20.44
CA ASP A 147 -13.86 -2.67 -20.18
C ASP A 147 -14.78 -2.16 -19.05
N PRO A 148 -16.11 -2.34 -19.17
CA PRO A 148 -17.05 -1.95 -18.14
C PRO A 148 -16.74 -2.57 -16.78
N GLY A 149 -16.78 -1.77 -15.71
CA GLY A 149 -16.55 -2.23 -14.33
C GLY A 149 -15.07 -2.36 -13.94
N VAL A 150 -14.14 -2.08 -14.84
CA VAL A 150 -12.72 -2.01 -14.49
C VAL A 150 -12.39 -0.65 -13.90
N ILE A 151 -11.72 -0.66 -12.74
CA ILE A 151 -11.28 0.56 -12.06
C ILE A 151 -10.05 1.12 -12.78
N PRO A 152 -10.05 2.41 -13.16
CA PRO A 152 -8.93 3.02 -13.84
C PRO A 152 -7.65 3.04 -13.01
N ASN A 153 -6.51 2.88 -13.66
CA ASN A 153 -5.20 3.12 -13.04
C ASN A 153 -5.12 4.59 -12.59
N LEU A 154 -4.46 4.87 -11.45
CA LEU A 154 -4.08 6.24 -11.13
C LEU A 154 -3.11 6.77 -12.20
N LEU A 155 -2.08 6.00 -12.50
CA LEU A 155 -1.10 6.26 -13.55
C LEU A 155 -0.31 4.98 -13.90
N GLN A 156 0.34 4.98 -15.05
CA GLN A 156 1.34 3.99 -15.41
C GLN A 156 2.73 4.61 -15.27
N THR A 157 3.64 3.89 -14.62
CA THR A 157 5.02 4.35 -14.41
C THR A 157 5.92 4.09 -15.61
N GLY A 158 5.45 3.27 -16.53
CA GLY A 158 6.19 2.81 -17.69
C GLY A 158 6.98 1.55 -17.41
N GLN A 159 8.28 1.61 -17.45
CA GLN A 159 9.18 0.54 -17.08
C GLN A 159 9.29 0.44 -15.56
N GLY A 160 9.46 -0.77 -15.01
CA GLY A 160 9.69 -0.88 -13.58
C GLY A 160 9.93 -2.28 -13.07
N SER A 161 10.18 -2.33 -11.81
CA SER A 161 10.03 -3.44 -10.89
C SER A 161 9.60 -2.79 -9.60
N PRO A 162 8.29 -2.57 -9.42
CA PRO A 162 7.78 -1.88 -8.26
C PRO A 162 8.05 -2.69 -7.01
N THR A 163 8.43 -2.00 -5.95
CA THR A 163 8.73 -2.57 -4.65
C THR A 163 8.00 -1.79 -3.56
N GLY A 164 8.68 -1.37 -2.48
CA GLY A 164 8.06 -0.71 -1.34
C GLY A 164 7.29 0.57 -1.67
N ILE A 165 6.13 0.75 -1.03
CA ILE A 165 5.30 1.95 -1.13
C ILE A 165 4.82 2.38 0.25
N ALA A 166 4.97 3.64 0.61
CA ALA A 166 4.51 4.22 1.86
C ALA A 166 3.90 5.61 1.65
N ILE A 167 3.05 6.05 2.58
CA ILE A 167 2.55 7.43 2.59
C ILE A 167 3.46 8.28 3.46
N TYR A 168 3.95 9.39 2.92
CA TYR A 168 4.71 10.36 3.70
C TYR A 168 3.77 11.28 4.48
N GLU A 169 3.54 10.98 5.73
CA GLU A 169 2.69 11.77 6.63
C GLU A 169 3.51 12.62 7.63
N GLY A 170 4.74 12.97 7.26
CA GLY A 170 5.59 13.93 7.96
C GLY A 170 5.55 15.33 7.35
N ASP A 171 6.23 16.25 8.01
CA ASP A 171 6.34 17.68 7.64
C ASP A 171 7.79 18.13 7.37
N LEU A 172 8.78 17.24 7.58
CA LEU A 172 10.20 17.55 7.41
C LEU A 172 10.59 17.75 5.94
N LEU A 173 10.05 16.90 5.02
CA LEU A 173 10.34 17.01 3.60
C LEU A 173 9.50 18.13 2.93
N PRO A 174 9.92 18.61 1.73
CA PRO A 174 9.18 19.61 0.99
C PRO A 174 7.70 19.29 0.82
N ARG A 175 6.87 20.33 0.82
CA ARG A 175 5.40 20.22 0.79
C ARG A 175 4.86 19.32 -0.35
N VAL A 176 5.55 19.26 -1.48
CA VAL A 176 5.17 18.41 -2.61
C VAL A 176 5.12 16.92 -2.26
N PHE A 177 5.82 16.51 -1.22
CA PHE A 177 5.85 15.12 -0.75
C PHE A 177 4.88 14.85 0.42
N GLN A 178 4.42 15.88 1.11
CA GLN A 178 3.59 15.73 2.32
C GLN A 178 2.21 15.20 1.98
N GLY A 179 1.83 14.06 2.59
CA GLY A 179 0.58 13.35 2.34
C GLY A 179 0.59 12.52 1.06
N GLN A 180 1.74 12.38 0.40
CA GLN A 180 1.83 11.69 -0.88
C GLN A 180 2.48 10.31 -0.74
N MET A 181 2.18 9.44 -1.69
CA MET A 181 2.87 8.16 -1.82
C MET A 181 4.35 8.38 -2.14
N MET A 182 5.20 7.62 -1.46
CA MET A 182 6.59 7.36 -1.82
C MET A 182 6.66 5.93 -2.33
N HIS A 183 7.33 5.70 -3.45
CA HIS A 183 7.35 4.40 -4.09
C HIS A 183 8.73 4.09 -4.64
N CYS A 184 9.27 2.94 -4.25
CA CYS A 184 10.50 2.39 -4.76
C CYS A 184 10.25 1.63 -6.06
N ASP A 185 11.08 1.90 -7.07
CA ASP A 185 11.03 1.21 -8.35
C ASP A 185 12.44 0.75 -8.73
N ALA A 186 12.71 -0.53 -8.51
CA ALA A 186 14.05 -1.10 -8.58
C ALA A 186 14.60 -1.15 -10.01
N GLY A 187 13.75 -1.34 -11.01
CA GLY A 187 14.14 -1.40 -12.42
C GLY A 187 14.83 -0.12 -12.89
N PRO A 188 14.15 1.03 -12.85
CA PRO A 188 14.71 2.32 -13.22
C PRO A 188 15.62 2.95 -12.16
N ARG A 189 15.84 2.32 -11.00
CA ARG A 189 16.72 2.80 -9.91
C ARG A 189 16.28 4.13 -9.32
N ILE A 190 14.99 4.24 -8.97
CA ILE A 190 14.36 5.49 -8.56
C ILE A 190 13.41 5.29 -7.38
N VAL A 191 13.33 6.28 -6.51
CA VAL A 191 12.18 6.49 -5.61
C VAL A 191 11.38 7.66 -6.13
N ARG A 192 10.08 7.45 -6.31
CA ARG A 192 9.14 8.46 -6.81
C ARG A 192 8.16 8.87 -5.72
N ALA A 193 7.59 10.06 -5.87
CA ALA A 193 6.37 10.44 -5.18
C ALA A 193 5.25 10.67 -6.21
N TYR A 194 4.02 10.44 -5.77
CA TYR A 194 2.85 10.63 -6.64
C TYR A 194 1.88 11.62 -5.98
N PRO A 195 2.06 12.95 -6.22
CA PRO A 195 1.07 13.93 -5.83
C PRO A 195 -0.27 13.63 -6.50
N VAL A 196 -1.32 13.50 -5.68
CA VAL A 196 -2.67 13.17 -6.12
C VAL A 196 -3.64 14.32 -5.91
N GLU A 197 -4.61 14.43 -6.81
CA GLU A 197 -5.74 15.34 -6.74
C GLU A 197 -7.05 14.56 -6.90
N LYS A 198 -8.08 14.91 -6.13
CA LYS A 198 -9.41 14.28 -6.25
C LYS A 198 -9.98 14.53 -7.65
N ASN A 199 -10.54 13.49 -8.26
CA ASN A 199 -11.18 13.56 -9.58
C ASN A 199 -12.42 12.64 -9.61
N GLY A 200 -13.60 13.21 -9.46
CA GLY A 200 -14.84 12.44 -9.32
C GLY A 200 -14.80 11.49 -8.13
N ALA A 201 -15.07 10.22 -8.36
CA ALA A 201 -15.01 9.15 -7.36
C ALA A 201 -13.59 8.57 -7.18
N GLY A 202 -12.59 9.10 -7.86
CA GLY A 202 -11.21 8.63 -7.83
C GLY A 202 -10.23 9.80 -7.76
N TYR A 203 -9.08 9.59 -8.38
CA TYR A 203 -7.95 10.52 -8.30
C TYR A 203 -7.24 10.64 -9.65
N THR A 204 -6.53 11.74 -9.84
CA THR A 204 -5.47 11.90 -10.82
C THR A 204 -4.15 12.07 -10.10
N GLY A 205 -3.04 11.64 -10.71
CA GLY A 205 -1.71 11.73 -10.11
C GLY A 205 -0.65 12.25 -11.07
N LYS A 206 0.44 12.76 -10.48
CA LYS A 206 1.65 13.16 -11.20
C LYS A 206 2.84 12.40 -10.64
N THR A 207 3.89 12.23 -11.44
CA THR A 207 5.14 11.61 -10.98
C THR A 207 6.16 12.69 -10.64
N VAL A 208 6.76 12.60 -9.44
CA VAL A 208 7.86 13.45 -9.00
C VAL A 208 9.00 12.56 -8.53
N SER A 209 10.21 12.80 -9.01
CA SER A 209 11.40 12.08 -8.54
C SER A 209 11.79 12.56 -7.15
N MET A 210 12.07 11.62 -6.24
CA MET A 210 12.61 11.87 -4.89
C MET A 210 14.09 11.53 -4.79
N LEU A 211 14.46 10.36 -5.32
CA LEU A 211 15.83 9.86 -5.28
C LEU A 211 16.11 9.04 -6.54
N GLU A 212 17.17 9.39 -7.24
CA GLU A 212 17.66 8.66 -8.40
C GLU A 212 19.13 8.30 -8.20
N SER A 213 19.55 7.15 -8.71
CA SER A 213 20.94 6.74 -8.68
C SER A 213 21.47 6.38 -10.07
N LYS A 214 22.70 6.81 -10.34
CA LYS A 214 23.47 6.37 -11.52
C LYS A 214 24.22 5.05 -11.30
N ASP A 215 24.26 4.58 -10.05
CA ASP A 215 24.81 3.29 -9.71
C ASP A 215 23.99 2.16 -10.36
N PRO A 216 24.53 1.36 -11.27
CA PRO A 216 23.78 0.30 -11.94
C PRO A 216 23.32 -0.82 -11.00
N TRP A 217 23.86 -0.87 -9.79
CA TRP A 217 23.53 -1.85 -8.75
C TRP A 217 22.51 -1.33 -7.73
N TYR A 218 22.16 -0.05 -7.78
CA TYR A 218 21.12 0.50 -6.90
C TYR A 218 19.75 -0.10 -7.22
N ARG A 219 19.13 -0.72 -6.21
CA ARG A 219 17.81 -1.34 -6.28
C ARG A 219 17.01 -0.95 -5.05
N PRO A 220 16.30 0.18 -5.07
CA PRO A 220 15.46 0.55 -3.95
C PRO A 220 14.37 -0.50 -3.78
N SER A 221 14.32 -1.13 -2.60
CA SER A 221 13.44 -2.25 -2.31
C SER A 221 12.34 -1.91 -1.32
N ASP A 222 12.58 -0.92 -0.47
CA ASP A 222 11.58 -0.50 0.52
C ASP A 222 11.80 0.94 0.98
N VAL A 223 10.74 1.57 1.51
CA VAL A 223 10.75 2.95 1.98
C VAL A 223 9.87 3.14 3.21
N CYS A 224 10.37 3.81 4.22
CA CYS A 224 9.60 4.15 5.41
C CYS A 224 9.91 5.54 5.94
N THR A 225 8.98 6.11 6.72
CA THR A 225 9.15 7.39 7.41
C THR A 225 9.62 7.16 8.84
N ALA A 226 10.71 7.78 9.23
CA ALA A 226 11.21 7.75 10.60
C ALA A 226 10.42 8.68 11.53
N PRO A 227 10.53 8.50 12.86
CA PRO A 227 9.84 9.36 13.84
C PRO A 227 10.19 10.84 13.77
N ASP A 228 11.34 11.20 13.21
CA ASP A 228 11.76 12.59 12.98
C ASP A 228 11.30 13.17 11.64
N GLY A 229 10.52 12.41 10.88
CA GLY A 229 10.04 12.78 9.54
C GLY A 229 11.07 12.57 8.41
N SER A 230 12.29 12.10 8.70
CA SER A 230 13.20 11.67 7.65
C SER A 230 12.70 10.38 6.98
N VAL A 231 13.15 10.12 5.76
CA VAL A 231 12.75 8.92 5.01
C VAL A 231 13.95 7.98 4.89
N PHE A 232 13.75 6.71 5.21
CA PHE A 232 14.72 5.68 4.95
C PHE A 232 14.35 4.89 3.70
N VAL A 233 15.36 4.58 2.89
CA VAL A 233 15.23 3.76 1.68
C VAL A 233 16.20 2.60 1.79
N ALA A 234 15.67 1.39 1.72
CA ALA A 234 16.49 0.18 1.63
C ALA A 234 16.93 -0.03 0.18
N ASP A 235 18.19 -0.40 -0.01
CA ASP A 235 18.78 -0.70 -1.29
C ASP A 235 19.25 -2.16 -1.29
N TRP A 236 18.61 -2.96 -2.11
CA TRP A 236 18.97 -4.38 -2.29
C TRP A 236 20.38 -4.55 -2.87
N HIS A 237 20.84 -3.60 -3.68
CA HIS A 237 22.16 -3.56 -4.31
C HIS A 237 22.47 -4.79 -5.14
N ASP A 238 21.80 -4.95 -6.27
CA ASP A 238 21.92 -6.06 -7.19
C ASP A 238 22.17 -5.59 -8.63
N GLY A 239 22.96 -6.34 -9.37
CA GLY A 239 23.23 -6.07 -10.79
C GLY A 239 22.03 -6.33 -11.71
N HIS A 240 21.06 -7.13 -11.26
CA HIS A 240 19.86 -7.49 -12.02
C HIS A 240 18.57 -7.16 -11.27
N VAL A 241 17.46 -7.21 -11.98
CA VAL A 241 16.11 -7.02 -11.47
C VAL A 241 15.23 -8.14 -11.99
N GLY A 242 14.35 -8.65 -11.12
CA GLY A 242 13.44 -9.75 -11.42
C GLY A 242 13.87 -11.07 -10.81
N GLY A 243 12.91 -11.91 -10.50
CA GLY A 243 13.12 -13.16 -9.77
C GLY A 243 13.75 -14.29 -10.57
N HIS A 244 13.99 -14.09 -11.87
CA HIS A 244 14.54 -15.11 -12.74
C HIS A 244 16.07 -15.02 -12.91
N HIS A 245 16.67 -13.91 -12.52
CA HIS A 245 18.10 -13.67 -12.63
C HIS A 245 18.67 -13.26 -11.28
N MET A 246 19.28 -14.20 -10.60
CA MET A 246 19.99 -13.94 -9.36
C MET A 246 21.47 -13.73 -9.62
N THR A 247 22.07 -12.70 -9.00
CA THR A 247 23.49 -12.40 -9.10
C THR A 247 24.31 -12.79 -7.87
N ASP A 248 23.72 -13.53 -6.98
CA ASP A 248 24.30 -14.03 -5.72
C ASP A 248 25.57 -14.89 -5.89
N HIS A 249 25.94 -15.24 -7.12
CA HIS A 249 27.23 -15.86 -7.41
C HIS A 249 28.43 -14.92 -7.20
N LYS A 250 28.21 -13.67 -6.81
CA LYS A 250 29.26 -12.72 -6.41
C LYS A 250 28.98 -12.12 -5.03
N PRO A 251 28.91 -12.92 -3.96
CA PRO A 251 28.45 -12.45 -2.64
C PRO A 251 29.32 -11.33 -2.06
N GLY A 252 30.58 -11.20 -2.43
CA GLY A 252 31.45 -10.11 -1.99
C GLY A 252 31.11 -8.73 -2.60
N GLN A 253 30.22 -8.67 -3.59
CA GLN A 253 29.71 -7.43 -4.22
C GLN A 253 28.28 -7.09 -3.77
N MET A 254 27.59 -8.02 -3.13
CA MET A 254 26.21 -7.85 -2.66
C MET A 254 26.21 -7.21 -1.28
N THR A 255 26.39 -5.90 -1.25
CA THR A 255 26.41 -5.12 -0.02
C THR A 255 25.17 -4.23 0.02
N GLY A 256 24.12 -4.65 0.70
CA GLY A 256 22.93 -3.84 0.90
C GLY A 256 23.25 -2.49 1.56
N ARG A 257 22.49 -1.46 1.27
CA ARG A 257 22.64 -0.10 1.81
C ARG A 257 21.30 0.42 2.32
N ILE A 258 21.39 1.32 3.28
CA ILE A 258 20.21 2.08 3.75
C ILE A 258 20.54 3.57 3.60
N TYR A 259 19.74 4.26 2.83
CA TYR A 259 19.82 5.70 2.68
C TYR A 259 18.85 6.40 3.59
N ARG A 260 19.27 7.55 4.13
CA ARG A 260 18.40 8.47 4.87
C ARG A 260 18.25 9.77 4.09
N LEU A 261 17.02 10.12 3.75
CA LEU A 261 16.69 11.35 3.04
C LEU A 261 16.24 12.41 4.04
N THR A 262 16.88 13.58 3.97
CA THR A 262 16.55 14.78 4.76
C THR A 262 16.66 16.01 3.85
N PRO A 263 16.06 17.15 4.22
CA PRO A 263 16.31 18.40 3.52
C PRO A 263 17.81 18.76 3.51
N LYS A 264 18.23 19.54 2.53
CA LYS A 264 19.59 20.05 2.47
C LYS A 264 19.90 20.90 3.73
N GLY A 265 20.94 20.54 4.45
CA GLY A 265 21.24 21.13 5.75
C GLY A 265 20.90 20.18 6.92
N GLY A 266 20.21 19.10 6.64
CA GLY A 266 19.93 18.03 7.59
C GLY A 266 18.80 18.33 8.57
N SER A 267 18.34 17.31 9.27
CA SER A 267 17.39 17.40 10.39
C SER A 267 18.12 17.49 11.75
N GLY A 268 19.46 17.58 11.72
CA GLY A 268 20.25 17.46 12.94
C GLY A 268 20.28 16.03 13.49
N LYS A 269 20.79 15.89 14.72
CA LYS A 269 20.76 14.63 15.47
C LYS A 269 19.40 14.50 16.15
N TYR A 270 18.57 13.58 15.65
CA TYR A 270 17.33 13.25 16.33
C TYR A 270 17.59 12.28 17.49
N THR A 271 17.00 12.60 18.63
CA THR A 271 16.99 11.70 19.80
C THR A 271 15.54 11.38 20.10
N LEU A 272 15.17 10.13 20.00
CA LEU A 272 13.82 9.68 20.31
C LEU A 272 13.51 10.02 21.78
N PRO A 273 12.47 10.83 22.07
CA PRO A 273 12.13 11.18 23.44
C PRO A 273 11.73 9.93 24.23
N LYS A 274 12.25 9.82 25.46
CA LYS A 274 11.82 8.78 26.41
C LYS A 274 10.42 9.10 26.93
N ASN A 275 9.63 8.08 27.24
CA ASN A 275 8.31 8.23 27.86
C ASN A 275 7.29 9.07 27.05
N ARG A 276 7.19 8.84 25.76
CA ARG A 276 6.17 9.46 24.92
C ARG A 276 4.77 8.93 25.29
N SER A 277 3.79 9.84 25.39
CA SER A 277 2.39 9.45 25.58
C SER A 277 1.82 8.82 24.31
N ALA A 278 0.81 7.96 24.45
CA ALA A 278 0.11 7.38 23.32
C ALA A 278 -0.47 8.47 22.38
N SER A 279 -1.00 9.57 22.94
CA SER A 279 -1.50 10.68 22.13
C SER A 279 -0.39 11.37 21.31
N SER A 280 0.83 11.52 21.86
CA SER A 280 1.95 12.09 21.09
C SER A 280 2.49 11.11 20.03
N MET A 281 2.48 9.83 20.30
CA MET A 281 2.85 8.81 19.31
C MET A 281 1.80 8.67 18.20
N LEU A 282 0.51 8.89 18.49
CA LEU A 282 -0.55 8.91 17.48
C LEU A 282 -0.34 10.03 16.44
N ALA A 283 0.33 11.12 16.82
CA ALA A 283 0.70 12.22 15.93
C ALA A 283 1.98 11.95 15.11
N SER A 284 2.71 10.86 15.37
CA SER A 284 3.97 10.56 14.71
C SER A 284 3.85 10.45 13.19
N PRO A 285 4.86 10.89 12.42
CA PRO A 285 4.95 10.57 11.00
C PRO A 285 5.26 9.08 10.74
N ASN A 286 5.80 8.37 11.73
CA ASN A 286 6.13 6.94 11.63
C ASN A 286 4.89 6.07 11.89
N MET A 287 4.61 5.15 10.98
CA MET A 287 3.41 4.29 11.04
C MET A 287 3.46 3.31 12.22
N ASP A 288 4.62 2.75 12.54
CA ASP A 288 4.75 1.78 13.62
C ASP A 288 4.49 2.41 14.99
N GLU A 289 4.98 3.65 15.19
CA GLU A 289 4.68 4.42 16.40
C GLU A 289 3.18 4.72 16.52
N ARG A 290 2.54 5.10 15.42
CA ARG A 290 1.08 5.31 15.40
C ARG A 290 0.33 4.04 15.75
N TYR A 291 0.79 2.90 15.26
CA TYR A 291 0.16 1.62 15.55
C TYR A 291 0.31 1.22 17.03
N ILE A 292 1.50 1.41 17.61
CA ILE A 292 1.72 1.21 19.04
C ILE A 292 0.77 2.11 19.86
N ALA A 293 0.66 3.38 19.47
CA ALA A 293 -0.26 4.34 20.10
C ALA A 293 -1.72 3.90 19.97
N TRP A 294 -2.10 3.43 18.79
CA TRP A 294 -3.43 2.91 18.52
C TRP A 294 -3.77 1.74 19.44
N GLN A 295 -2.88 0.76 19.57
CA GLN A 295 -3.07 -0.38 20.47
C GLN A 295 -3.27 0.05 21.94
N GLN A 296 -2.42 0.98 22.42
CA GLN A 296 -2.51 1.49 23.78
C GLN A 296 -3.83 2.22 24.04
N LEU A 297 -4.25 3.11 23.12
CA LEU A 297 -5.49 3.86 23.25
C LEU A 297 -6.73 2.99 23.11
N ASN A 298 -6.71 2.03 22.19
CA ASN A 298 -7.78 1.06 22.02
C ASN A 298 -7.96 0.17 23.28
N ALA A 299 -6.87 -0.28 23.89
CA ALA A 299 -6.90 -1.07 25.11
C ALA A 299 -7.46 -0.30 26.32
N VAL A 300 -7.29 1.02 26.38
CA VAL A 300 -7.85 1.90 27.41
C VAL A 300 -9.37 2.08 27.24
N GLY A 301 -9.89 1.93 26.02
CA GLY A 301 -11.32 2.00 25.73
C GLY A 301 -11.95 3.35 26.08
N ALA A 302 -13.10 3.33 26.74
CA ALA A 302 -13.86 4.53 27.09
C ALA A 302 -13.07 5.59 27.88
N LYS A 303 -12.05 5.18 28.63
CA LYS A 303 -11.20 6.13 29.38
C LYS A 303 -10.34 7.01 28.45
N ALA A 304 -10.13 6.60 27.20
CA ALA A 304 -9.40 7.41 26.21
C ALA A 304 -10.30 8.47 25.56
N GLU A 305 -11.64 8.42 25.67
CA GLU A 305 -12.58 9.29 24.96
C GLU A 305 -12.21 10.76 25.08
N GLY A 306 -12.00 11.27 26.29
CA GLY A 306 -11.71 12.70 26.50
C GLY A 306 -10.41 13.18 25.80
N THR A 307 -9.40 12.33 25.74
CA THR A 307 -8.15 12.63 25.03
C THR A 307 -8.35 12.58 23.51
N LEU A 308 -9.01 11.53 23.04
CA LEU A 308 -9.29 11.35 21.60
C LEU A 308 -10.22 12.43 21.04
N ALA A 309 -11.24 12.83 21.80
CA ALA A 309 -12.16 13.90 21.40
C ALA A 309 -11.44 15.26 21.22
N LYS A 310 -10.47 15.57 22.10
CA LYS A 310 -9.63 16.77 21.94
C LYS A 310 -8.76 16.71 20.68
N LEU A 311 -8.19 15.54 20.36
CA LEU A 311 -7.40 15.36 19.14
C LEU A 311 -8.28 15.48 17.90
N TRP A 312 -9.49 14.93 17.93
CA TRP A 312 -10.45 15.03 16.81
C TRP A 312 -10.92 16.46 16.54
N GLN A 313 -10.99 17.29 17.57
CA GLN A 313 -11.36 18.71 17.46
C GLN A 313 -10.18 19.63 17.08
N GLY A 314 -8.97 19.09 16.95
CA GLY A 314 -7.78 19.86 16.60
C GLY A 314 -7.73 20.24 15.11
N ASP A 315 -6.69 20.99 14.72
CA ASP A 315 -6.52 21.51 13.34
C ASP A 315 -5.85 20.50 12.39
N ASP A 316 -5.10 19.52 12.91
CA ASP A 316 -4.43 18.52 12.09
C ASP A 316 -5.42 17.46 11.59
N GLN A 317 -5.78 17.53 10.31
CA GLN A 317 -6.76 16.63 9.68
C GLN A 317 -6.40 15.15 9.79
N ARG A 318 -5.11 14.79 9.70
CA ARG A 318 -4.65 13.40 9.83
C ARG A 318 -4.82 12.91 11.27
N LEU A 319 -4.44 13.74 12.23
CA LEU A 319 -4.59 13.39 13.64
C LEU A 319 -6.08 13.30 14.03
N ARG A 320 -6.92 14.16 13.47
CA ARG A 320 -8.39 14.07 13.58
C ARG A 320 -8.90 12.73 13.08
N ALA A 321 -8.50 12.31 11.87
CA ALA A 321 -8.89 11.03 11.29
C ALA A 321 -8.44 9.84 12.16
N ARG A 322 -7.18 9.83 12.61
CA ARG A 322 -6.64 8.79 13.51
C ARG A 322 -7.42 8.71 14.83
N ALA A 323 -7.78 9.84 15.41
CA ALA A 323 -8.57 9.90 16.62
C ALA A 323 -10.01 9.39 16.39
N LEU A 324 -10.62 9.75 15.26
CA LEU A 324 -11.96 9.30 14.89
C LEU A 324 -12.03 7.77 14.73
N HIS A 325 -11.06 7.15 14.10
CA HIS A 325 -10.99 5.69 13.99
C HIS A 325 -11.03 4.99 15.36
N LEU A 326 -10.37 5.57 16.37
CA LEU A 326 -10.40 5.05 17.74
C LEU A 326 -11.71 5.38 18.46
N LEU A 327 -12.23 6.59 18.33
CA LEU A 327 -13.50 7.02 18.94
C LEU A 327 -14.67 6.17 18.45
N ALA A 328 -14.71 5.87 17.17
CA ALA A 328 -15.75 5.05 16.56
C ALA A 328 -15.71 3.56 16.99
N ARG A 329 -14.67 3.15 17.71
CA ARG A 329 -14.53 1.78 18.24
C ARG A 329 -14.83 1.68 19.74
N ILE A 330 -15.09 2.77 20.42
CA ILE A 330 -15.48 2.75 21.84
C ILE A 330 -16.92 2.27 21.93
N ASP A 331 -17.13 1.15 22.61
CA ASP A 331 -18.43 0.51 22.77
C ASP A 331 -19.52 1.51 23.21
N GLY A 332 -20.59 1.58 22.46
CA GLY A 332 -21.73 2.46 22.71
C GLY A 332 -21.55 3.92 22.23
N LEU A 333 -20.38 4.30 21.69
CA LEU A 333 -20.11 5.64 21.18
C LEU A 333 -19.99 5.70 19.65
N GLU A 334 -20.10 4.59 18.94
CA GLU A 334 -19.93 4.48 17.49
C GLU A 334 -20.88 5.44 16.75
N LYS A 335 -22.16 5.40 17.07
CA LYS A 335 -23.19 6.25 16.43
C LYS A 335 -22.96 7.73 16.68
N LYS A 336 -22.47 8.09 17.88
CA LYS A 336 -22.16 9.47 18.24
C LYS A 336 -21.08 10.04 17.35
N TYR A 337 -19.94 9.33 17.23
CA TYR A 337 -18.77 9.85 16.53
C TYR A 337 -18.87 9.70 15.01
N ILE A 338 -19.42 8.58 14.53
CA ILE A 338 -19.67 8.40 13.08
C ILE A 338 -20.70 9.42 12.60
N GLY A 339 -21.81 9.60 13.34
CA GLY A 339 -22.84 10.59 12.98
C GLY A 339 -22.32 12.02 12.96
N ALA A 340 -21.47 12.39 13.93
CA ALA A 340 -20.86 13.72 13.95
C ALA A 340 -19.86 13.93 12.79
N ALA A 341 -19.10 12.90 12.44
CA ALA A 341 -18.11 12.96 11.36
C ALA A 341 -18.72 13.10 9.96
N LEU A 342 -19.99 12.70 9.76
CA LEU A 342 -20.69 12.91 8.48
C LEU A 342 -20.94 14.38 8.16
N GLY A 343 -20.84 15.27 9.12
CA GLY A 343 -21.00 16.73 8.96
C GLY A 343 -19.68 17.50 9.07
N ASP A 344 -18.56 16.83 9.15
CA ASP A 344 -17.21 17.43 9.40
C ASP A 344 -16.44 17.76 8.10
#